data_5c35b2090a866004fdaf01273d530458
#
_entry.id   5c35b2090a866004fdaf01273d530458
#
_cell.length_a   1.000
_cell.length_b   1.000
_cell.length_c   1.000
_cell.angle_alpha   90.00
_cell.angle_beta   90.00
_cell.angle_gamma   90.00
#
_symmetry.space_group_name_H-M   'P 1'
#
loop_
_entity.id
_entity.type
_entity.pdbx_description
1 polymer ?
#
loop_
_entity_poly.entity_id
_entity_poly.type
_entity_poly.pdbx_seq_one_letter_code
_entity_poly.pdbx_strand_id
1 'polypeptide(L)'
;MFSELKFPVPWGHVAAKAWGPSEGHPVLCLHGWLDNANTFDKLIPLLPRGCYYVAMDFSGHGLSSHRPAGCPYHFLDYVTDVRRVAAALQWRRFTLMGHSMGGAVAGMFCFLYPEMVDKLILLESLGFLLAPEDTEAWLKSKRRVIDRLLSLEAKQQTPKARSPEAALQRLLEANSHLTAEGGAILLQRGATETPAGLVYNRDMRARTQSREFFTVEQCVKLLQKIQDRVLIIVSQDGLLVPHNLPSRNHFVKALQEAFESTLKEHIQLAEVPGSHFVHLNEPEVVSGIISNFLTAQNTRARL
;
A
#
# COMPACT_ATOMS: atom_id res chain seq x y z
N MET A 1 0.71 -6.81 21.24
CA MET A 1 2.15 -6.51 21.36
C MET A 1 2.82 -6.87 20.05
N PHE A 2 3.65 -6.04 19.48
CA PHE A 2 4.36 -6.27 18.22
C PHE A 2 5.86 -6.41 18.44
N SER A 3 6.55 -7.00 17.45
CA SER A 3 8.00 -7.11 17.39
C SER A 3 8.53 -6.29 16.22
N GLU A 4 9.73 -5.72 16.37
CA GLU A 4 10.45 -5.09 15.27
C GLU A 4 11.28 -6.12 14.51
N LEU A 5 11.23 -6.07 13.18
CA LEU A 5 12.02 -6.92 12.30
C LEU A 5 12.88 -6.07 11.37
N LYS A 6 14.03 -6.60 10.98
CA LYS A 6 14.92 -6.03 9.96
C LYS A 6 15.35 -7.11 9.01
N PHE A 7 15.20 -6.87 7.73
CA PHE A 7 15.64 -7.77 6.66
C PHE A 7 16.79 -7.12 5.91
N PRO A 8 17.97 -7.76 5.81
CA PRO A 8 19.10 -7.19 5.09
C PRO A 8 18.80 -7.10 3.59
N VAL A 9 19.19 -5.98 2.99
CA VAL A 9 19.17 -5.74 1.55
C VAL A 9 20.54 -5.18 1.15
N PRO A 10 20.94 -5.19 -0.14
CA PRO A 10 22.27 -4.75 -0.55
C PRO A 10 22.67 -3.33 -0.14
N TRP A 11 21.70 -2.44 0.08
CA TRP A 11 21.95 -1.04 0.48
C TRP A 11 21.62 -0.73 1.94
N GLY A 12 21.26 -1.73 2.76
CA GLY A 12 20.90 -1.53 4.16
C GLY A 12 19.92 -2.58 4.66
N HIS A 13 18.73 -2.15 5.06
CA HIS A 13 17.68 -3.05 5.55
C HIS A 13 16.27 -2.56 5.17
N VAL A 14 15.35 -3.49 5.13
CA VAL A 14 13.90 -3.26 5.14
C VAL A 14 13.40 -3.55 6.55
N ALA A 15 12.73 -2.58 7.17
CA ALA A 15 12.16 -2.71 8.50
C ALA A 15 10.71 -3.17 8.42
N ALA A 16 10.23 -3.84 9.46
CA ALA A 16 8.85 -4.27 9.57
C ALA A 16 8.41 -4.39 11.03
N LYS A 17 7.10 -4.43 11.24
CA LYS A 17 6.44 -4.76 12.51
C LYS A 17 5.73 -6.09 12.36
N ALA A 18 5.81 -6.95 13.36
CA ALA A 18 5.17 -8.25 13.35
C ALA A 18 4.24 -8.45 14.56
N TRP A 19 3.07 -9.01 14.31
CA TRP A 19 2.07 -9.37 15.33
C TRP A 19 1.64 -10.82 15.17
N GLY A 20 1.38 -11.46 16.29
CA GLY A 20 0.87 -12.82 16.34
C GLY A 20 1.96 -13.89 16.39
N PRO A 21 1.56 -15.17 16.41
CA PRO A 21 2.51 -16.28 16.47
C PRO A 21 3.22 -16.47 15.12
N SER A 22 4.53 -16.67 15.16
CA SER A 22 5.37 -16.79 13.95
C SER A 22 5.00 -17.97 13.05
N GLU A 23 4.36 -19.00 13.60
CA GLU A 23 3.85 -20.17 12.89
C GLU A 23 2.41 -19.98 12.39
N GLY A 24 1.79 -18.85 12.67
CA GLY A 24 0.44 -18.51 12.22
C GLY A 24 0.35 -18.33 10.72
N HIS A 25 -0.88 -18.26 10.20
CA HIS A 25 -1.11 -17.99 8.78
C HIS A 25 -0.46 -16.66 8.36
N PRO A 26 0.44 -16.67 7.38
CA PRO A 26 1.23 -15.50 7.03
C PRO A 26 0.40 -14.44 6.27
N VAL A 27 0.45 -13.22 6.76
CA VAL A 27 -0.18 -12.04 6.13
C VAL A 27 0.85 -10.93 6.03
N LEU A 28 1.18 -10.50 4.81
CA LEU A 28 2.08 -9.39 4.56
C LEU A 28 1.26 -8.12 4.26
N CYS A 29 1.50 -7.07 5.03
CA CYS A 29 0.76 -5.81 4.97
C CYS A 29 1.62 -4.71 4.37
N LEU A 30 1.08 -3.98 3.38
CA LEU A 30 1.77 -2.97 2.58
C LEU A 30 1.08 -1.61 2.72
N HIS A 31 1.84 -0.62 3.16
CA HIS A 31 1.35 0.75 3.36
C HIS A 31 1.24 1.55 2.05
N GLY A 32 0.61 2.72 2.12
CA GLY A 32 0.48 3.66 1.02
C GLY A 32 1.71 4.55 0.80
N TRP A 33 1.65 5.35 -0.25
CA TRP A 33 2.71 6.28 -0.62
C TRP A 33 3.02 7.27 0.50
N LEU A 34 4.29 7.39 0.87
CA LEU A 34 4.83 8.24 1.93
C LEU A 34 4.35 7.91 3.36
N ASP A 35 3.71 6.76 3.54
CA ASP A 35 3.29 6.24 4.83
C ASP A 35 4.34 5.30 5.44
N ASN A 36 3.94 4.46 6.34
CA ASN A 36 4.77 3.44 6.98
C ASN A 36 3.89 2.35 7.64
N ALA A 37 4.55 1.35 8.22
CA ALA A 37 3.88 0.19 8.84
C ALA A 37 2.87 0.57 9.94
N ASN A 38 3.01 1.71 10.60
CA ASN A 38 2.07 2.15 11.63
C ASN A 38 0.65 2.40 11.11
N THR A 39 0.45 2.48 9.80
CA THR A 39 -0.90 2.59 9.22
C THR A 39 -1.81 1.43 9.62
N PHE A 40 -1.23 0.28 10.00
CA PHE A 40 -1.97 -0.92 10.41
C PHE A 40 -2.08 -1.10 11.93
N ASP A 41 -1.54 -0.19 12.74
CA ASP A 41 -1.45 -0.34 14.19
C ASP A 41 -2.80 -0.51 14.90
N LYS A 42 -3.83 0.17 14.43
CA LYS A 42 -5.18 0.08 14.99
C LYS A 42 -5.99 -1.09 14.42
N LEU A 43 -5.69 -1.51 13.20
CA LEU A 43 -6.43 -2.56 12.51
C LEU A 43 -6.00 -3.96 12.93
N ILE A 44 -4.72 -4.27 12.89
CA ILE A 44 -4.20 -5.63 13.12
C ILE A 44 -4.64 -6.20 14.46
N PRO A 45 -4.64 -5.46 15.58
CA PRO A 45 -5.13 -5.98 16.86
C PRO A 45 -6.59 -6.44 16.86
N LEU A 46 -7.40 -5.99 15.91
CA LEU A 46 -8.80 -6.36 15.73
C LEU A 46 -9.02 -7.57 14.81
N LEU A 47 -7.96 -8.04 14.16
CA LEU A 47 -8.01 -9.14 13.20
C LEU A 47 -7.77 -10.50 13.90
N PRO A 48 -7.99 -11.64 13.19
CA PRO A 48 -7.82 -12.97 13.78
C PRO A 48 -6.44 -13.18 14.40
N ARG A 49 -6.40 -13.69 15.62
CA ARG A 49 -5.17 -13.91 16.40
C ARG A 49 -4.32 -15.09 15.93
N GLY A 50 -4.88 -15.98 15.11
CA GLY A 50 -4.17 -17.14 14.54
C GLY A 50 -3.29 -16.82 13.35
N CYS A 51 -3.26 -15.57 12.88
CA CYS A 51 -2.42 -15.12 11.79
C CYS A 51 -1.11 -14.50 12.30
N TYR A 52 -0.08 -14.55 11.46
CA TYR A 52 1.17 -13.84 11.64
C TYR A 52 1.22 -12.66 10.66
N TYR A 53 1.00 -11.46 11.18
CA TYR A 53 0.98 -10.23 10.38
C TYR A 53 2.35 -9.59 10.38
N VAL A 54 2.89 -9.35 9.20
CA VAL A 54 4.12 -8.56 9.01
C VAL A 54 3.80 -7.34 8.18
N ALA A 55 3.87 -6.16 8.79
CA ALA A 55 3.71 -4.88 8.13
C ALA A 55 5.08 -4.28 7.84
N MET A 56 5.50 -4.28 6.57
CA MET A 56 6.80 -3.79 6.16
C MET A 56 6.77 -2.30 5.83
N ASP A 57 7.90 -1.63 6.05
CA ASP A 57 8.17 -0.32 5.47
C ASP A 57 8.86 -0.50 4.12
N PHE A 58 8.31 0.06 3.06
CA PHE A 58 9.01 0.10 1.76
C PHE A 58 10.33 0.86 1.87
N SER A 59 11.30 0.52 1.03
CA SER A 59 12.54 1.29 0.92
C SER A 59 12.25 2.79 0.82
N GLY A 60 13.01 3.60 1.56
CA GLY A 60 12.82 5.06 1.61
C GLY A 60 11.67 5.54 2.47
N HIS A 61 10.98 4.65 3.20
CA HIS A 61 9.83 4.95 4.06
C HIS A 61 10.07 4.39 5.48
N GLY A 62 9.41 4.99 6.45
CA GLY A 62 9.43 4.51 7.84
C GLY A 62 10.85 4.35 8.37
N LEU A 63 11.17 3.15 8.85
CA LEU A 63 12.50 2.80 9.38
C LEU A 63 13.37 2.03 8.38
N SER A 64 12.90 1.82 7.15
CA SER A 64 13.68 1.19 6.10
C SER A 64 14.75 2.12 5.53
N SER A 65 15.87 1.53 5.09
CA SER A 65 16.96 2.28 4.45
C SER A 65 16.49 2.97 3.17
N HIS A 66 17.08 4.13 2.90
CA HIS A 66 16.93 4.80 1.62
C HIS A 66 17.73 4.07 0.54
N ARG A 67 17.29 4.15 -0.71
CA ARG A 67 18.06 3.66 -1.83
C ARG A 67 19.35 4.49 -1.99
N PRO A 68 20.43 3.92 -2.55
CA PRO A 68 21.69 4.62 -2.74
C PRO A 68 21.53 5.91 -3.55
N ALA A 69 22.43 6.86 -3.35
CA ALA A 69 22.49 8.07 -4.16
C ALA A 69 22.58 7.70 -5.66
N GLY A 70 21.86 8.42 -6.50
CA GLY A 70 21.78 8.15 -7.94
C GLY A 70 20.82 7.01 -8.34
N CYS A 71 20.20 6.33 -7.38
CA CYS A 71 19.20 5.28 -7.63
C CYS A 71 17.79 5.83 -7.35
N PRO A 72 17.02 6.26 -8.36
CA PRO A 72 15.65 6.72 -8.16
C PRO A 72 14.72 5.58 -7.75
N TYR A 73 13.53 5.94 -7.28
CA TYR A 73 12.49 4.98 -6.90
C TYR A 73 11.58 4.71 -8.10
N HIS A 74 11.38 3.43 -8.40
CA HIS A 74 10.43 2.95 -9.39
C HIS A 74 9.39 2.04 -8.72
N PHE A 75 8.20 1.98 -9.29
CA PHE A 75 7.11 1.15 -8.76
C PHE A 75 7.53 -0.32 -8.55
N LEU A 76 8.25 -0.90 -9.52
CA LEU A 76 8.73 -2.28 -9.43
C LEU A 76 9.79 -2.50 -8.34
N ASP A 77 10.46 -1.45 -7.87
CA ASP A 77 11.36 -1.55 -6.72
C ASP A 77 10.59 -1.92 -5.44
N TYR A 78 9.38 -1.39 -5.27
CA TYR A 78 8.52 -1.75 -4.14
C TYR A 78 8.01 -3.19 -4.24
N VAL A 79 7.68 -3.65 -5.44
CA VAL A 79 7.32 -5.06 -5.69
C VAL A 79 8.51 -5.97 -5.38
N THR A 80 9.72 -5.55 -5.74
CA THR A 80 10.96 -6.26 -5.41
C THR A 80 11.20 -6.28 -3.90
N ASP A 81 10.93 -5.20 -3.17
CA ASP A 81 10.98 -5.18 -1.71
C ASP A 81 10.08 -6.28 -1.10
N VAL A 82 8.86 -6.43 -1.60
CA VAL A 82 7.93 -7.49 -1.18
C VAL A 82 8.54 -8.88 -1.42
N ARG A 83 9.11 -9.10 -2.61
CA ARG A 83 9.74 -10.37 -2.97
C ARG A 83 10.93 -10.70 -2.08
N ARG A 84 11.75 -9.69 -1.73
CA ARG A 84 12.88 -9.83 -0.80
C ARG A 84 12.41 -10.20 0.60
N VAL A 85 11.40 -9.54 1.12
CA VAL A 85 10.84 -9.81 2.45
C VAL A 85 10.23 -11.21 2.51
N ALA A 86 9.47 -11.62 1.50
CA ALA A 86 8.91 -12.96 1.42
C ALA A 86 10.01 -14.04 1.40
N ALA A 87 11.10 -13.80 0.67
CA ALA A 87 12.25 -14.70 0.65
C ALA A 87 12.94 -14.79 2.02
N ALA A 88 13.15 -13.65 2.69
CA ALA A 88 13.77 -13.60 4.02
C ALA A 88 12.93 -14.30 5.09
N LEU A 89 11.61 -14.21 4.99
CA LEU A 89 10.66 -14.92 5.85
C LEU A 89 10.47 -16.38 5.46
N GLN A 90 11.03 -16.82 4.33
CA GLN A 90 10.83 -18.16 3.75
C GLN A 90 9.36 -18.49 3.48
N TRP A 91 8.58 -17.48 3.16
CA TRP A 91 7.16 -17.63 2.83
C TRP A 91 6.98 -18.04 1.37
N ARG A 92 6.39 -19.20 1.17
CA ARG A 92 6.10 -19.73 -0.18
C ARG A 92 4.71 -19.34 -0.65
N ARG A 93 3.77 -19.25 0.28
CA ARG A 93 2.40 -18.85 0.00
C ARG A 93 1.85 -18.05 1.19
N PHE A 94 1.27 -16.89 0.94
CA PHE A 94 0.82 -15.97 1.97
C PHE A 94 -0.30 -15.06 1.47
N THR A 95 -1.02 -14.45 2.41
CA THR A 95 -2.00 -13.42 2.12
C THR A 95 -1.30 -12.06 2.01
N LEU A 96 -1.69 -11.27 1.00
CA LEU A 96 -1.28 -9.86 0.86
C LEU A 96 -2.44 -8.95 1.24
N MET A 97 -2.15 -7.92 2.04
CA MET A 97 -3.07 -6.83 2.36
C MET A 97 -2.37 -5.51 2.09
N GLY A 98 -2.93 -4.70 1.19
CA GLY A 98 -2.32 -3.42 0.81
C GLY A 98 -3.31 -2.27 0.82
N HIS A 99 -2.85 -1.11 1.31
CA HIS A 99 -3.58 0.14 1.31
C HIS A 99 -3.07 1.07 0.22
N SER A 100 -3.96 1.62 -0.61
CA SER A 100 -3.65 2.62 -1.63
C SER A 100 -2.53 2.14 -2.57
N MET A 101 -1.39 2.82 -2.64
CA MET A 101 -0.22 2.37 -3.41
C MET A 101 0.22 0.96 -3.01
N GLY A 102 0.21 0.64 -1.72
CA GLY A 102 0.50 -0.72 -1.24
C GLY A 102 -0.43 -1.77 -1.80
N GLY A 103 -1.68 -1.40 -2.08
CA GLY A 103 -2.64 -2.25 -2.80
C GLY A 103 -2.26 -2.46 -4.26
N ALA A 104 -1.79 -1.41 -4.95
CA ALA A 104 -1.30 -1.52 -6.32
C ALA A 104 -0.04 -2.41 -6.39
N VAL A 105 0.86 -2.29 -5.42
CA VAL A 105 2.05 -3.16 -5.28
C VAL A 105 1.62 -4.61 -5.01
N ALA A 106 0.66 -4.83 -4.12
CA ALA A 106 0.13 -6.15 -3.82
C ALA A 106 -0.53 -6.80 -5.05
N GLY A 107 -1.31 -6.04 -5.80
CA GLY A 107 -1.91 -6.50 -7.06
C GLY A 107 -0.86 -6.90 -8.10
N MET A 108 0.15 -6.06 -8.31
CA MET A 108 1.24 -6.36 -9.23
C MET A 108 2.00 -7.63 -8.80
N PHE A 109 2.29 -7.77 -7.50
CA PHE A 109 2.93 -8.98 -6.98
C PHE A 109 2.07 -10.23 -7.26
N CYS A 110 0.77 -10.14 -7.03
CA CYS A 110 -0.17 -11.23 -7.33
C CYS A 110 -0.20 -11.61 -8.81
N PHE A 111 -0.12 -10.63 -9.72
CA PHE A 111 -0.07 -10.89 -11.17
C PHE A 111 1.25 -11.53 -11.61
N LEU A 112 2.37 -11.17 -10.95
CA LEU A 112 3.71 -11.69 -11.29
C LEU A 112 3.99 -13.05 -10.64
N TYR A 113 3.50 -13.27 -9.43
CA TYR A 113 3.75 -14.46 -8.61
C TYR A 113 2.44 -15.05 -8.07
N PRO A 114 1.50 -15.43 -8.94
CA PRO A 114 0.19 -15.92 -8.49
C PRO A 114 0.28 -17.16 -7.59
N GLU A 115 1.30 -17.99 -7.80
CA GLU A 115 1.55 -19.18 -6.97
C GLU A 115 1.90 -18.87 -5.50
N MET A 116 2.39 -17.65 -5.25
CA MET A 116 2.80 -17.23 -3.90
C MET A 116 1.68 -16.55 -3.11
N VAL A 117 0.58 -16.20 -3.76
CA VAL A 117 -0.52 -15.45 -3.11
C VAL A 117 -1.69 -16.39 -2.82
N ASP A 118 -2.11 -16.42 -1.56
CA ASP A 118 -3.26 -17.19 -1.09
C ASP A 118 -4.55 -16.38 -1.17
N LYS A 119 -4.52 -15.17 -0.64
CA LYS A 119 -5.61 -14.19 -0.67
C LYS A 119 -5.05 -12.80 -0.89
N LEU A 120 -5.82 -11.94 -1.54
CA LEU A 120 -5.48 -10.54 -1.76
C LEU A 120 -6.54 -9.64 -1.13
N ILE A 121 -6.12 -8.74 -0.25
CA ILE A 121 -6.98 -7.75 0.41
C ILE A 121 -6.52 -6.36 -0.01
N LEU A 122 -7.41 -5.63 -0.67
CA LEU A 122 -7.16 -4.29 -1.18
C LEU A 122 -7.99 -3.27 -0.40
N LEU A 123 -7.31 -2.40 0.34
CA LEU A 123 -7.93 -1.33 1.12
C LEU A 123 -7.77 -0.01 0.35
N GLU A 124 -8.87 0.56 -0.12
CA GLU A 124 -8.87 1.78 -0.94
C GLU A 124 -7.89 1.69 -2.11
N SER A 125 -7.90 0.57 -2.81
CA SER A 125 -7.10 0.26 -3.98
C SER A 125 -7.80 -0.76 -4.86
N LEU A 126 -7.57 -0.68 -6.18
CA LEU A 126 -8.05 -1.66 -7.16
C LEU A 126 -6.97 -2.69 -7.56
N GLY A 127 -5.79 -2.63 -6.94
CA GLY A 127 -4.67 -3.50 -7.24
C GLY A 127 -3.81 -3.07 -8.42
N PHE A 128 -4.09 -1.91 -9.01
CA PHE A 128 -3.33 -1.31 -10.11
C PHE A 128 -3.60 0.19 -10.20
N LEU A 129 -2.80 0.89 -11.01
CA LEU A 129 -2.97 2.30 -11.34
C LEU A 129 -3.41 2.44 -12.79
N LEU A 130 -4.45 3.25 -13.02
CA LEU A 130 -4.96 3.53 -14.36
C LEU A 130 -4.10 4.56 -15.08
N ALA A 131 -3.80 4.28 -16.35
CA ALA A 131 -3.18 5.27 -17.22
C ALA A 131 -4.15 6.44 -17.47
N PRO A 132 -3.64 7.69 -17.49
CA PRO A 132 -4.40 8.82 -17.98
C PRO A 132 -4.82 8.57 -19.44
N GLU A 133 -6.06 8.91 -19.79
CA GLU A 133 -6.55 8.80 -21.16
C GLU A 133 -5.90 9.84 -22.10
N ASP A 134 -5.55 11.00 -21.54
CA ASP A 134 -4.90 12.08 -22.27
C ASP A 134 -3.39 11.87 -22.33
N THR A 135 -2.88 11.65 -23.55
CA THR A 135 -1.45 11.44 -23.83
C THR A 135 -0.61 12.66 -23.41
N GLU A 136 -1.09 13.88 -23.61
CA GLU A 136 -0.37 15.09 -23.20
C GLU A 136 -0.25 15.21 -21.69
N ALA A 137 -1.31 14.89 -20.94
CA ALA A 137 -1.28 14.83 -19.49
C ALA A 137 -0.29 13.77 -19.01
N TRP A 138 -0.26 12.61 -19.66
CA TRP A 138 0.68 11.53 -19.36
C TRP A 138 2.13 11.97 -19.58
N LEU A 139 2.45 12.60 -20.72
CA LEU A 139 3.79 13.11 -21.03
C LEU A 139 4.23 14.19 -20.03
N LYS A 140 3.35 15.14 -19.71
CA LYS A 140 3.60 16.18 -18.69
C LYS A 140 3.89 15.56 -17.31
N SER A 141 3.16 14.52 -16.94
CA SER A 141 3.40 13.80 -15.69
C SER A 141 4.79 13.17 -15.65
N LYS A 142 5.21 12.49 -16.73
CA LYS A 142 6.54 11.87 -16.82
C LYS A 142 7.66 12.92 -16.77
N ARG A 143 7.53 14.00 -17.52
CA ARG A 143 8.49 15.12 -17.50
C ARG A 143 8.62 15.71 -16.09
N ARG A 144 7.51 15.95 -15.41
CA ARG A 144 7.50 16.49 -14.04
C ARG A 144 8.26 15.60 -13.06
N VAL A 145 8.14 14.28 -13.17
CA VAL A 145 8.87 13.32 -12.34
C VAL A 145 10.38 13.48 -12.54
N ILE A 146 10.84 13.56 -13.79
CA ILE A 146 12.26 13.72 -14.12
C ILE A 146 12.78 15.06 -13.61
N ASP A 147 12.12 16.16 -13.94
CA ASP A 147 12.55 17.51 -13.57
C ASP A 147 12.62 17.68 -12.04
N ARG A 148 11.65 17.11 -11.33
CA ARG A 148 11.64 17.13 -9.86
C ARG A 148 12.79 16.30 -9.27
N LEU A 149 13.07 15.12 -9.82
CA LEU A 149 14.18 14.28 -9.38
C LEU A 149 15.50 15.02 -9.54
N LEU A 150 15.77 15.59 -10.71
CA LEU A 150 17.00 16.37 -10.97
C LEU A 150 17.10 17.59 -10.07
N SER A 151 15.99 18.26 -9.78
CA SER A 151 15.95 19.37 -8.84
C SER A 151 16.29 18.95 -7.41
N LEU A 152 15.83 17.77 -6.96
CA LEU A 152 16.18 17.23 -5.65
C LEU A 152 17.67 16.87 -5.55
N GLU A 153 18.20 16.24 -6.59
CA GLU A 153 19.63 15.88 -6.66
C GLU A 153 20.54 17.12 -6.63
N ALA A 154 20.16 18.19 -7.33
CA ALA A 154 20.93 19.43 -7.38
C ALA A 154 20.95 20.22 -6.06
N LYS A 155 19.89 20.13 -5.28
CA LYS A 155 19.72 20.95 -4.07
C LYS A 155 20.45 20.43 -2.83
N GLN A 156 20.86 19.16 -2.78
CA GLN A 156 21.51 18.51 -1.63
C GLN A 156 20.87 18.94 -0.29
N GLN A 157 19.53 18.83 -0.18
CA GLN A 157 18.80 19.36 0.97
C GLN A 157 19.10 18.58 2.25
N THR A 158 19.55 19.29 3.28
CA THR A 158 19.53 18.80 4.65
C THR A 158 18.08 18.65 5.11
N PRO A 159 17.68 17.51 5.69
CA PRO A 159 16.33 17.33 6.21
C PRO A 159 15.99 18.43 7.23
N LYS A 160 14.81 19.03 7.09
CA LYS A 160 14.36 20.11 7.98
C LYS A 160 13.77 19.54 9.27
N ALA A 161 14.33 19.93 10.41
CA ALA A 161 13.74 19.65 11.74
C ALA A 161 12.55 20.58 12.01
N ARG A 162 11.50 20.02 12.64
CA ARG A 162 10.28 20.74 13.03
C ARG A 162 9.88 20.37 14.46
N SER A 163 9.13 21.26 15.11
CA SER A 163 8.45 20.85 16.37
C SER A 163 7.48 19.69 16.10
N PRO A 164 7.16 18.86 17.10
CA PRO A 164 6.16 17.79 16.95
C PRO A 164 4.82 18.31 16.42
N GLU A 165 4.36 19.45 16.89
CA GLU A 165 3.11 20.09 16.46
C GLU A 165 3.17 20.52 14.99
N ALA A 166 4.27 21.16 14.58
CA ALA A 166 4.45 21.60 13.19
C ALA A 166 4.59 20.40 12.24
N ALA A 167 5.26 19.32 12.66
CA ALA A 167 5.38 18.09 11.87
C ALA A 167 4.01 17.42 11.66
N LEU A 168 3.19 17.33 12.71
CA LEU A 168 1.84 16.79 12.64
C LEU A 168 0.94 17.66 11.75
N GLN A 169 0.94 18.98 11.98
CA GLN A 169 0.14 19.91 11.18
C GLN A 169 0.46 19.79 9.69
N ARG A 170 1.73 19.77 9.33
CA ARG A 170 2.15 19.60 7.93
C ARG A 170 1.67 18.29 7.32
N LEU A 171 1.71 17.20 8.08
CA LEU A 171 1.21 15.90 7.64
C LEU A 171 -0.30 15.94 7.36
N LEU A 172 -1.07 16.56 8.25
CA LEU A 172 -2.52 16.70 8.13
C LEU A 172 -2.92 17.66 6.98
N GLU A 173 -2.19 18.74 6.78
CA GLU A 173 -2.38 19.66 5.66
C GLU A 173 -2.12 18.98 4.31
N ALA A 174 -1.11 18.12 4.25
CA ALA A 174 -0.79 17.34 3.03
C ALA A 174 -1.78 16.20 2.78
N ASN A 175 -2.58 15.81 3.78
CA ASN A 175 -3.48 14.67 3.70
C ASN A 175 -4.78 14.89 4.47
N SER A 176 -5.78 15.43 3.79
CA SER A 176 -7.09 15.77 4.35
C SER A 176 -7.93 14.56 4.81
N HIS A 177 -7.54 13.35 4.41
CA HIS A 177 -8.22 12.11 4.80
C HIS A 177 -7.75 11.53 6.14
N LEU A 178 -6.69 12.09 6.74
CA LEU A 178 -6.18 11.69 8.04
C LEU A 178 -6.87 12.45 9.18
N THR A 179 -7.23 11.73 10.24
CA THR A 179 -7.54 12.35 11.54
C THR A 179 -6.24 12.77 12.24
N ALA A 180 -6.35 13.65 13.23
CA ALA A 180 -5.19 14.06 14.04
C ALA A 180 -4.55 12.85 14.76
N GLU A 181 -5.37 11.93 15.28
CA GLU A 181 -4.91 10.68 15.90
C GLU A 181 -4.18 9.78 14.89
N GLY A 182 -4.76 9.57 13.72
CA GLY A 182 -4.14 8.77 12.65
C GLY A 182 -2.81 9.37 12.18
N GLY A 183 -2.76 10.69 12.01
CA GLY A 183 -1.54 11.41 11.68
C GLY A 183 -0.45 11.26 12.75
N ALA A 184 -0.81 11.35 14.02
CA ALA A 184 0.12 11.13 15.14
C ALA A 184 0.69 9.70 15.17
N ILE A 185 -0.13 8.69 14.87
CA ILE A 185 0.31 7.30 14.79
C ILE A 185 1.32 7.11 13.66
N LEU A 186 1.06 7.66 12.47
CA LEU A 186 2.00 7.62 11.34
C LEU A 186 3.30 8.36 11.65
N LEU A 187 3.21 9.51 12.33
CA LEU A 187 4.37 10.33 12.66
C LEU A 187 5.35 9.62 13.59
N GLN A 188 4.86 8.78 14.51
CA GLN A 188 5.71 8.03 15.46
C GLN A 188 6.77 7.17 14.76
N ARG A 189 6.46 6.61 13.58
CA ARG A 189 7.39 5.80 12.79
C ARG A 189 7.94 6.56 11.58
N GLY A 190 7.24 7.58 11.15
CA GLY A 190 7.57 8.40 9.99
C GLY A 190 8.55 9.54 10.25
N ALA A 191 8.93 9.77 11.50
CA ALA A 191 9.87 10.81 11.90
C ALA A 191 10.85 10.32 12.95
N THR A 192 12.04 10.91 12.97
CA THR A 192 13.09 10.67 13.96
C THR A 192 13.26 11.92 14.83
N GLU A 193 13.32 11.75 16.13
CA GLU A 193 13.61 12.80 17.09
C GLU A 193 15.10 13.16 17.05
N THR A 194 15.37 14.46 16.93
CA THR A 194 16.72 15.03 16.97
C THR A 194 16.76 16.16 18.01
N PRO A 195 17.94 16.64 18.42
CA PRO A 195 18.02 17.80 19.32
C PRO A 195 17.36 19.08 18.75
N ALA A 196 17.26 19.18 17.43
CA ALA A 196 16.63 20.32 16.74
C ALA A 196 15.11 20.13 16.48
N GLY A 197 14.56 18.97 16.78
CA GLY A 197 13.15 18.62 16.53
C GLY A 197 12.97 17.33 15.74
N LEU A 198 11.77 17.10 15.23
CA LEU A 198 11.44 15.94 14.40
C LEU A 198 11.88 16.13 12.94
N VAL A 199 12.48 15.09 12.39
CA VAL A 199 12.85 15.00 10.98
C VAL A 199 12.10 13.84 10.34
N TYR A 200 11.41 14.07 9.22
CA TYR A 200 10.76 12.99 8.48
C TYR A 200 11.77 11.99 7.95
N ASN A 201 11.48 10.69 8.11
CA ASN A 201 12.36 9.60 7.68
C ASN A 201 12.31 9.34 6.17
N ARG A 202 11.16 9.63 5.54
CA ARG A 202 10.95 9.32 4.13
C ARG A 202 11.97 10.01 3.23
N ASP A 203 12.46 9.27 2.24
CA ASP A 203 13.32 9.81 1.20
C ASP A 203 12.53 10.77 0.31
N MET A 204 13.02 11.98 0.11
CA MET A 204 12.37 12.97 -0.75
C MET A 204 12.21 12.48 -2.20
N ARG A 205 13.13 11.62 -2.67
CA ARG A 205 13.06 11.00 -4.01
C ARG A 205 11.86 10.04 -4.16
N ALA A 206 11.32 9.50 -3.07
CA ALA A 206 10.09 8.70 -3.13
C ALA A 206 8.89 9.50 -3.64
N ARG A 207 8.92 10.83 -3.54
CA ARG A 207 7.91 11.72 -4.13
C ARG A 207 7.96 11.79 -5.66
N THR A 208 9.07 11.36 -6.26
CA THR A 208 9.35 11.42 -7.69
C THR A 208 9.39 10.05 -8.31
N GLN A 209 8.78 9.05 -7.66
CA GLN A 209 8.79 7.67 -8.15
C GLN A 209 8.17 7.56 -9.54
N SER A 210 8.74 6.73 -10.38
CA SER A 210 8.12 6.29 -11.62
C SER A 210 7.04 5.25 -11.31
N ARG A 211 5.84 5.48 -11.83
CA ARG A 211 4.66 4.60 -11.61
C ARG A 211 4.37 3.78 -12.84
N GLU A 212 3.94 2.54 -12.64
CA GLU A 212 3.39 1.69 -13.68
C GLU A 212 1.89 1.94 -13.79
N PHE A 213 1.45 2.32 -14.99
CA PHE A 213 0.05 2.55 -15.30
C PHE A 213 -0.43 1.56 -16.35
N PHE A 214 -1.68 1.14 -16.21
CA PHE A 214 -2.33 0.22 -17.11
C PHE A 214 -3.52 0.86 -17.82
N THR A 215 -3.74 0.49 -19.06
CA THR A 215 -4.98 0.82 -19.77
C THR A 215 -6.14 0.03 -19.15
N VAL A 216 -7.38 0.48 -19.40
CA VAL A 216 -8.58 -0.25 -18.95
C VAL A 216 -8.57 -1.70 -19.46
N GLU A 217 -8.22 -1.91 -20.72
CA GLU A 217 -8.13 -3.24 -21.32
C GLU A 217 -7.10 -4.13 -20.61
N GLN A 218 -5.92 -3.59 -20.30
CA GLN A 218 -4.90 -4.32 -19.55
C GLN A 218 -5.39 -4.67 -18.13
N CYS A 219 -6.06 -3.74 -17.44
CA CYS A 219 -6.63 -3.97 -16.12
C CYS A 219 -7.65 -5.12 -16.13
N VAL A 220 -8.56 -5.13 -17.10
CA VAL A 220 -9.53 -6.22 -17.25
C VAL A 220 -8.84 -7.55 -17.48
N LYS A 221 -7.84 -7.60 -18.36
CA LYS A 221 -7.05 -8.82 -18.63
C LYS A 221 -6.29 -9.30 -17.39
N LEU A 222 -5.74 -8.39 -16.58
CA LEU A 222 -5.05 -8.73 -15.34
C LEU A 222 -6.05 -9.32 -14.32
N LEU A 223 -7.21 -8.69 -14.16
CA LEU A 223 -8.25 -9.19 -13.24
C LEU A 223 -8.73 -10.59 -13.63
N GLN A 224 -8.86 -10.87 -14.93
CA GLN A 224 -9.24 -12.19 -15.43
C GLN A 224 -8.20 -13.28 -15.14
N LYS A 225 -6.95 -12.93 -14.87
CA LYS A 225 -5.89 -13.86 -14.46
C LYS A 225 -5.94 -14.24 -12.99
N ILE A 226 -6.69 -13.52 -12.18
CA ILE A 226 -6.76 -13.80 -10.74
C ILE A 226 -7.51 -15.12 -10.55
N GLN A 227 -6.85 -16.08 -9.93
CA GLN A 227 -7.42 -17.39 -9.58
C GLN A 227 -7.75 -17.50 -8.09
N ASP A 228 -7.19 -16.61 -7.29
CA ASP A 228 -7.34 -16.58 -5.85
C ASP A 228 -8.47 -15.65 -5.39
N ARG A 229 -8.80 -15.71 -4.11
CA ARG A 229 -9.87 -14.87 -3.55
C ARG A 229 -9.34 -13.44 -3.30
N VAL A 230 -10.11 -12.46 -3.73
CA VAL A 230 -9.80 -11.04 -3.57
C VAL A 230 -10.91 -10.35 -2.79
N LEU A 231 -10.54 -9.56 -1.78
CA LEU A 231 -11.41 -8.62 -1.10
C LEU A 231 -10.99 -7.20 -1.48
N ILE A 232 -11.93 -6.42 -2.00
CA ILE A 232 -11.74 -4.99 -2.25
C ILE A 232 -12.65 -4.20 -1.32
N ILE A 233 -12.07 -3.32 -0.51
CA ILE A 233 -12.82 -2.41 0.36
C ILE A 233 -12.65 -0.99 -0.17
N VAL A 234 -13.77 -0.33 -0.45
CA VAL A 234 -13.86 1.06 -0.97
C VAL A 234 -14.61 1.91 0.03
N SER A 235 -14.09 3.09 0.32
CA SER A 235 -14.72 4.05 1.23
C SER A 235 -15.62 5.03 0.46
N GLN A 236 -16.77 5.37 1.03
CA GLN A 236 -17.75 6.29 0.43
C GLN A 236 -17.17 7.69 0.18
N ASP A 237 -16.34 8.18 1.11
CA ASP A 237 -15.65 9.47 1.00
C ASP A 237 -14.15 9.30 0.64
N GLY A 238 -13.80 8.19 0.02
CA GLY A 238 -12.44 7.87 -0.40
C GLY A 238 -12.06 8.42 -1.76
N LEU A 239 -10.90 8.00 -2.25
CA LEU A 239 -10.36 8.43 -3.54
C LEU A 239 -10.85 7.63 -4.74
N LEU A 240 -11.50 6.48 -4.51
CA LEU A 240 -11.96 5.57 -5.57
C LEU A 240 -13.43 5.74 -5.95
N VAL A 241 -14.18 6.60 -5.25
CA VAL A 241 -15.60 6.81 -5.50
C VAL A 241 -15.85 7.58 -6.80
N PRO A 242 -16.86 7.18 -7.62
CA PRO A 242 -17.06 7.68 -8.98
C PRO A 242 -17.42 9.16 -9.12
N HIS A 243 -17.79 9.84 -8.04
CA HIS A 243 -18.44 11.15 -8.12
C HIS A 243 -17.58 12.29 -8.69
N ASN A 244 -16.28 12.12 -8.85
CA ASN A 244 -15.37 13.23 -9.16
C ASN A 244 -14.58 13.14 -10.48
N LEU A 245 -14.80 12.13 -11.36
CA LEU A 245 -14.02 12.01 -12.60
C LEU A 245 -14.87 11.47 -13.77
N PRO A 246 -15.09 12.27 -14.83
CA PRO A 246 -15.86 11.84 -16.02
C PRO A 246 -15.30 10.62 -16.76
N SER A 247 -13.98 10.47 -16.80
CA SER A 247 -13.28 9.33 -17.41
C SER A 247 -13.44 8.01 -16.63
N ARG A 248 -13.85 8.07 -15.38
CA ARG A 248 -14.10 6.89 -14.54
C ARG A 248 -15.34 6.10 -14.93
N ASN A 249 -16.34 6.72 -15.55
CA ASN A 249 -17.58 6.02 -15.92
C ASN A 249 -17.33 4.84 -16.86
N HIS A 250 -16.44 5.00 -17.84
CA HIS A 250 -16.08 3.92 -18.75
C HIS A 250 -15.32 2.79 -18.04
N PHE A 251 -14.41 3.15 -17.15
CA PHE A 251 -13.63 2.18 -16.38
C PHE A 251 -14.49 1.43 -15.35
N VAL A 252 -15.31 2.15 -14.59
CA VAL A 252 -16.23 1.55 -13.61
C VAL A 252 -17.19 0.60 -14.33
N LYS A 253 -17.69 0.98 -15.50
CA LYS A 253 -18.56 0.13 -16.30
C LYS A 253 -17.83 -1.12 -16.82
N ALA A 254 -16.62 -0.97 -17.34
CA ALA A 254 -15.80 -2.09 -17.82
C ALA A 254 -15.42 -3.03 -16.66
N LEU A 255 -15.09 -2.49 -15.48
CA LEU A 255 -14.89 -3.27 -14.27
C LEU A 255 -16.15 -4.00 -13.83
N GLN A 256 -17.30 -3.33 -13.80
CA GLN A 256 -18.58 -3.96 -13.47
C GLN A 256 -18.91 -5.10 -14.43
N GLU A 257 -18.74 -4.89 -15.73
CA GLU A 257 -18.93 -5.94 -16.74
C GLU A 257 -17.98 -7.12 -16.55
N ALA A 258 -16.69 -6.84 -16.23
CA ALA A 258 -15.72 -7.89 -15.93
C ALA A 258 -16.06 -8.63 -14.62
N PHE A 259 -16.53 -7.92 -13.60
CA PHE A 259 -17.01 -8.50 -12.34
C PHE A 259 -18.24 -9.38 -12.54
N GLU A 260 -19.21 -8.92 -13.32
CA GLU A 260 -20.46 -9.64 -13.55
C GLU A 260 -20.28 -10.89 -14.41
N SER A 261 -19.35 -10.85 -15.37
CA SER A 261 -19.17 -11.93 -16.35
C SER A 261 -18.19 -13.01 -15.93
N THR A 262 -17.15 -12.69 -15.16
CA THR A 262 -16.01 -13.61 -14.95
C THR A 262 -15.53 -13.75 -13.52
N LEU A 263 -15.83 -12.79 -12.62
CA LEU A 263 -15.13 -12.64 -11.36
C LEU A 263 -16.00 -12.75 -10.11
N LYS A 264 -17.31 -13.00 -10.29
CA LYS A 264 -18.30 -13.06 -9.19
C LYS A 264 -17.94 -14.05 -8.09
N GLU A 265 -17.23 -15.12 -8.42
CA GLU A 265 -16.87 -16.18 -7.49
C GLU A 265 -15.57 -15.90 -6.73
N HIS A 266 -14.71 -15.01 -7.25
CA HIS A 266 -13.37 -14.77 -6.71
C HIS A 266 -13.20 -13.42 -6.04
N ILE A 267 -13.99 -12.41 -6.41
CA ILE A 267 -13.85 -11.05 -5.90
C ILE A 267 -15.06 -10.64 -5.08
N GLN A 268 -14.80 -10.26 -3.84
CA GLN A 268 -15.74 -9.64 -2.93
C GLN A 268 -15.48 -8.13 -2.92
N LEU A 269 -16.47 -7.32 -3.28
CA LEU A 269 -16.42 -5.88 -3.18
C LEU A 269 -17.26 -5.43 -1.99
N ALA A 270 -16.67 -4.65 -1.10
CA ALA A 270 -17.35 -4.04 0.04
C ALA A 270 -17.19 -2.52 -0.01
N GLU A 271 -18.30 -1.81 0.02
CA GLU A 271 -18.34 -0.36 0.20
C GLU A 271 -18.64 -0.04 1.65
N VAL A 272 -17.85 0.83 2.27
CA VAL A 272 -17.95 1.19 3.68
C VAL A 272 -18.02 2.70 3.85
N PRO A 273 -18.64 3.22 4.94
CA PRO A 273 -18.50 4.62 5.29
C PRO A 273 -17.06 4.94 5.68
N GLY A 274 -16.66 6.20 5.52
CA GLY A 274 -15.34 6.67 5.91
C GLY A 274 -14.53 7.23 4.74
N SER A 275 -13.30 7.61 5.03
CA SER A 275 -12.38 8.25 4.10
C SER A 275 -11.32 7.29 3.56
N HIS A 276 -10.35 7.83 2.82
CA HIS A 276 -9.23 7.05 2.25
C HIS A 276 -8.40 6.29 3.30
N PHE A 277 -8.37 6.77 4.55
CA PHE A 277 -7.68 6.12 5.69
C PHE A 277 -8.65 5.45 6.67
N VAL A 278 -9.76 4.92 6.21
CA VAL A 278 -10.75 4.26 7.09
C VAL A 278 -10.15 3.16 7.95
N HIS A 279 -9.21 2.37 7.42
CA HIS A 279 -8.54 1.29 8.14
C HIS A 279 -7.69 1.77 9.32
N LEU A 280 -7.25 3.03 9.31
CA LEU A 280 -6.49 3.67 10.38
C LEU A 280 -7.38 4.54 11.28
N ASN A 281 -8.23 5.37 10.69
CA ASN A 281 -9.08 6.29 11.44
C ASN A 281 -10.20 5.56 12.21
N GLU A 282 -10.83 4.58 11.58
CA GLU A 282 -12.01 3.84 12.07
C GLU A 282 -11.90 2.35 11.73
N PRO A 283 -10.89 1.64 12.28
CA PRO A 283 -10.58 0.25 11.89
C PRO A 283 -11.72 -0.73 12.14
N GLU A 284 -12.59 -0.47 13.10
CA GLU A 284 -13.78 -1.27 13.42
C GLU A 284 -14.77 -1.36 12.25
N VAL A 285 -14.77 -0.38 11.35
CA VAL A 285 -15.63 -0.37 10.16
C VAL A 285 -15.25 -1.49 9.18
N VAL A 286 -13.97 -1.83 9.11
CA VAL A 286 -13.43 -2.81 8.14
C VAL A 286 -12.97 -4.11 8.78
N SER A 287 -12.69 -4.14 10.07
CA SER A 287 -12.08 -5.30 10.75
C SER A 287 -12.92 -6.57 10.67
N GLY A 288 -14.24 -6.47 10.80
CA GLY A 288 -15.15 -7.62 10.69
C GLY A 288 -15.16 -8.22 9.28
N ILE A 289 -15.18 -7.38 8.26
CA ILE A 289 -15.17 -7.78 6.84
C ILE A 289 -13.85 -8.52 6.53
N ILE A 290 -12.73 -7.95 6.95
CA ILE A 290 -11.41 -8.54 6.76
C ILE A 290 -11.27 -9.86 7.51
N SER A 291 -11.71 -9.90 8.77
CA SER A 291 -11.67 -11.12 9.61
C SER A 291 -12.46 -12.26 8.99
N ASN A 292 -13.65 -12.00 8.51
CA ASN A 292 -14.48 -13.00 7.84
C ASN A 292 -13.82 -13.51 6.55
N PHE A 293 -13.19 -12.64 5.79
CA PHE A 293 -12.48 -13.00 4.58
C PHE A 293 -11.22 -13.85 4.88
N LEU A 294 -10.45 -13.51 5.90
CA LEU A 294 -9.27 -14.26 6.32
C LEU A 294 -9.58 -15.64 6.84
N THR A 295 -10.70 -15.80 7.56
CA THR A 295 -11.11 -17.09 8.17
C THR A 295 -11.96 -17.97 7.26
N ALA A 296 -12.46 -17.46 6.15
CA ALA A 296 -13.22 -18.23 5.19
C ALA A 296 -12.34 -19.31 4.54
N GLN A 297 -12.82 -20.56 4.58
CA GLN A 297 -12.11 -21.70 3.98
C GLN A 297 -12.11 -21.59 2.46
N ASN A 298 -10.97 -21.89 1.83
CA ASN A 298 -10.88 -22.05 0.39
C ASN A 298 -11.67 -23.30 -0.02
N THR A 299 -12.78 -23.13 -0.70
CA THR A 299 -13.66 -24.23 -1.18
C THR A 299 -12.98 -25.14 -2.22
N ARG A 300 -11.74 -24.84 -2.65
CA ARG A 300 -10.97 -25.64 -3.63
C ARG A 300 -10.00 -26.67 -3.05
N ALA A 301 -10.05 -26.95 -1.75
CA ALA A 301 -9.17 -27.95 -1.14
C ALA A 301 -9.76 -29.39 -1.16
N ARG A 302 -10.68 -29.70 -2.06
CA ARG A 302 -11.16 -31.08 -2.30
C ARG A 302 -11.52 -31.28 -3.78
N LEU A 303 -10.54 -31.53 -4.61
CA LEU A 303 -10.64 -32.38 -5.78
C LEU A 303 -9.28 -33.01 -6.04
#